data_178dfd7cd4fad63cbd8f14610cc0d97d
#
_entry.id   178dfd7cd4fad63cbd8f14610cc0d97d
#
_cell.length_a   1.000
_cell.length_b   1.000
_cell.length_c   1.000
_cell.angle_alpha   90.00
_cell.angle_beta   90.00
_cell.angle_gamma   90.00
#
_symmetry.space_group_name_H-M   'P 1'
#
loop_
_entity.id
_entity.type
_entity.pdbx_description
1 polymer ?
#
loop_
_entity_poly.entity_id
_entity_poly.type
_entity_poly.pdbx_seq_one_letter_code
_entity_poly.pdbx_strand_id
1 'polypeptide(L)'
;MAFLDLDGLDVHVQRLGPRDGGPPAATAVLLHGLLTDSLASFYFTLAPALCAAGVEVLMYDQRGHGRSGRPPTGYRLEQFVDDLEALLDRLELTGPVHLLGNSFGGTVAFGLAARRPEQVVSILAVESEPASPAWAAKLDGILRRAEQELAQDATLAWVTEQRGAHTARLARSAGRLLSGTTLARDIPASLLPAEAELRAIRCPVLAVYGTESDLAEQSDWLDELLPGCRSTFVLGQEHSVLIEAPDVVRELALFWLQEHGAELRDPTAWLEGSVG
;
A
#
# COMPACT_ATOMS: atom_id res chain seq x y z
N MET A 1 -0.13 -16.03 -11.25
CA MET A 1 -0.36 -16.08 -9.79
C MET A 1 0.65 -17.01 -9.19
N ALA A 2 1.45 -16.54 -8.27
CA ALA A 2 2.46 -17.36 -7.59
C ALA A 2 2.26 -17.24 -6.08
N PHE A 3 2.68 -18.29 -5.37
CA PHE A 3 2.90 -18.24 -3.93
C PHE A 3 4.40 -18.38 -3.70
N LEU A 4 4.93 -17.57 -2.80
CA LEU A 4 6.31 -17.65 -2.36
C LEU A 4 6.31 -17.94 -0.87
N ASP A 5 7.16 -18.86 -0.46
CA ASP A 5 7.43 -19.10 0.96
C ASP A 5 8.48 -18.07 1.44
N LEU A 6 8.08 -17.27 2.41
CA LEU A 6 8.95 -16.35 3.13
C LEU A 6 9.08 -16.85 4.57
N ASP A 7 10.06 -17.74 4.80
CA ASP A 7 10.37 -18.33 6.10
C ASP A 7 9.15 -18.95 6.82
N GLY A 8 8.34 -19.71 6.07
CA GLY A 8 7.13 -20.39 6.56
C GLY A 8 5.86 -19.57 6.43
N LEU A 9 5.91 -18.40 5.84
CA LEU A 9 4.75 -17.60 5.45
C LEU A 9 4.50 -17.74 3.95
N ASP A 10 3.42 -18.41 3.55
CA ASP A 10 2.99 -18.43 2.15
C ASP A 10 2.46 -17.05 1.76
N VAL A 11 3.13 -16.36 0.84
CA VAL A 11 2.76 -15.03 0.34
C VAL A 11 2.25 -15.13 -1.09
N HIS A 12 1.02 -14.66 -1.32
CA HIS A 12 0.43 -14.56 -2.64
C HIS A 12 0.97 -13.33 -3.38
N VAL A 13 1.56 -13.56 -4.56
CA VAL A 13 2.28 -12.54 -5.32
C VAL A 13 1.74 -12.46 -6.75
N GLN A 14 1.69 -11.25 -7.28
CA GLN A 14 1.46 -10.94 -8.69
C GLN A 14 2.62 -10.06 -9.19
N ARG A 15 3.34 -10.55 -10.19
CA ARG A 15 4.35 -9.79 -10.93
C ARG A 15 3.88 -9.63 -12.36
N LEU A 16 3.70 -8.40 -12.80
CA LEU A 16 3.22 -8.06 -14.13
C LEU A 16 4.29 -7.25 -14.84
N GLY A 17 4.75 -7.74 -15.98
CA GLY A 17 5.70 -7.03 -16.84
C GLY A 17 5.02 -5.96 -17.71
N PRO A 18 5.84 -5.18 -18.43
CA PRO A 18 5.36 -4.28 -19.46
C PRO A 18 4.46 -5.00 -20.46
N ARG A 19 3.38 -4.32 -20.87
CA ARG A 19 2.35 -4.94 -21.72
C ARG A 19 2.87 -5.35 -23.10
N ASP A 20 3.87 -4.66 -23.61
CA ASP A 20 4.52 -4.96 -24.90
C ASP A 20 5.61 -6.04 -24.81
N GLY A 21 5.88 -6.58 -23.62
CA GLY A 21 6.92 -7.59 -23.36
C GLY A 21 8.36 -7.08 -23.46
N GLY A 22 8.56 -5.76 -23.59
CA GLY A 22 9.89 -5.15 -23.60
C GLY A 22 10.52 -5.05 -22.19
N PRO A 23 11.77 -4.53 -22.11
CA PRO A 23 12.40 -4.30 -20.82
C PRO A 23 11.63 -3.26 -20.02
N PRO A 24 11.52 -3.41 -18.69
CA PRO A 24 10.80 -2.43 -17.87
C PRO A 24 11.52 -1.08 -17.83
N ALA A 25 10.71 0.00 -17.91
CA ALA A 25 11.18 1.37 -17.73
C ALA A 25 11.50 1.68 -16.25
N ALA A 26 10.80 0.99 -15.34
CA ALA A 26 11.00 1.04 -13.90
C ALA A 26 10.31 -0.17 -13.27
N THR A 27 10.64 -0.45 -11.99
CA THR A 27 9.91 -1.43 -11.17
C THR A 27 9.16 -0.70 -10.07
N ALA A 28 7.85 -0.94 -9.96
CA ALA A 28 6.97 -0.41 -8.92
C ALA A 28 6.45 -1.54 -8.04
N VAL A 29 6.55 -1.38 -6.71
CA VAL A 29 5.99 -2.28 -5.71
C VAL A 29 4.77 -1.62 -5.08
N LEU A 30 3.61 -2.27 -5.16
CA LEU A 30 2.33 -1.72 -4.72
C LEU A 30 1.89 -2.42 -3.43
N LEU A 31 1.67 -1.63 -2.38
CA LEU A 31 1.47 -2.06 -1.01
C LEU A 31 0.07 -1.64 -0.54
N HIS A 32 -0.81 -2.62 -0.34
CA HIS A 32 -2.20 -2.37 0.04
C HIS A 32 -2.38 -2.02 1.53
N GLY A 33 -3.55 -1.53 1.92
CA GLY A 33 -3.91 -1.18 3.28
C GLY A 33 -4.27 -2.37 4.18
N LEU A 34 -4.88 -2.09 5.32
CA LEU A 34 -5.27 -3.11 6.32
C LEU A 34 -6.68 -3.64 6.12
N LEU A 35 -6.98 -4.73 6.82
CA LEU A 35 -8.29 -5.34 7.09
C LEU A 35 -9.03 -5.84 5.84
N THR A 36 -9.75 -4.95 5.16
CA THR A 36 -10.57 -5.31 3.99
C THR A 36 -9.81 -5.23 2.69
N ASP A 37 -8.57 -4.75 2.71
CA ASP A 37 -7.73 -4.51 1.55
C ASP A 37 -6.91 -5.75 1.13
N SER A 38 -6.41 -5.73 -0.09
CA SER A 38 -5.56 -6.76 -0.68
C SER A 38 -4.89 -6.22 -1.94
N LEU A 39 -4.00 -6.98 -2.56
CA LEU A 39 -3.41 -6.61 -3.85
C LEU A 39 -4.45 -6.29 -4.94
N ALA A 40 -5.69 -6.76 -4.77
CA ALA A 40 -6.77 -6.52 -5.74
C ALA A 40 -7.10 -5.03 -5.89
N SER A 41 -6.94 -4.23 -4.86
CA SER A 41 -7.16 -2.78 -4.92
C SER A 41 -6.27 -2.12 -5.97
N PHE A 42 -5.03 -2.52 -6.07
CA PHE A 42 -4.11 -2.04 -7.09
C PHE A 42 -4.25 -2.78 -8.43
N TYR A 43 -4.55 -4.08 -8.38
CA TYR A 43 -4.68 -4.90 -9.59
C TYR A 43 -5.75 -4.35 -10.54
N PHE A 44 -6.86 -3.84 -9.99
CA PHE A 44 -7.98 -3.31 -10.77
C PHE A 44 -7.93 -1.79 -10.99
N THR A 45 -7.04 -1.06 -10.32
CA THR A 45 -6.97 0.40 -10.42
C THR A 45 -5.74 0.88 -11.18
N LEU A 46 -4.53 0.64 -10.66
CA LEU A 46 -3.28 1.21 -11.17
C LEU A 46 -2.47 0.27 -12.06
N ALA A 47 -2.40 -1.04 -11.70
CA ALA A 47 -1.47 -1.96 -12.34
C ALA A 47 -1.60 -2.06 -13.86
N PRO A 48 -2.82 -2.11 -14.47
CA PRO A 48 -2.95 -2.17 -15.92
C PRO A 48 -2.36 -0.98 -16.65
N ALA A 49 -2.53 0.23 -16.09
CA ALA A 49 -2.02 1.46 -16.70
C ALA A 49 -0.49 1.58 -16.55
N LEU A 50 0.05 1.21 -15.38
CA LEU A 50 1.49 1.17 -15.16
C LEU A 50 2.18 0.19 -16.11
N CYS A 51 1.62 -1.02 -16.27
CA CYS A 51 2.15 -2.00 -17.23
C CYS A 51 2.04 -1.52 -18.69
N ALA A 52 0.96 -0.79 -19.05
CA ALA A 52 0.83 -0.17 -20.36
C ALA A 52 1.87 0.93 -20.60
N ALA A 53 2.25 1.66 -19.55
CA ALA A 53 3.32 2.67 -19.60
C ALA A 53 4.74 2.07 -19.52
N GLY A 54 4.88 0.74 -19.52
CA GLY A 54 6.18 0.08 -19.53
C GLY A 54 6.78 -0.19 -18.15
N VAL A 55 6.00 -0.04 -17.09
CA VAL A 55 6.45 -0.32 -15.71
C VAL A 55 6.25 -1.80 -15.38
N GLU A 56 7.24 -2.41 -14.77
CA GLU A 56 7.07 -3.69 -14.10
C GLU A 56 6.39 -3.46 -12.74
N VAL A 57 5.31 -4.19 -12.49
CA VAL A 57 4.49 -4.03 -11.28
C VAL A 57 4.56 -5.30 -10.43
N LEU A 58 5.02 -5.14 -9.20
CA LEU A 58 4.96 -6.16 -8.16
C LEU A 58 3.87 -5.81 -7.16
N MET A 59 2.96 -6.76 -6.92
CA MET A 59 1.92 -6.66 -5.88
C MET A 59 1.92 -7.96 -5.09
N TYR A 60 1.64 -7.87 -3.81
CA TYR A 60 1.45 -9.05 -2.97
C TYR A 60 0.38 -8.81 -1.91
N ASP A 61 -0.26 -9.87 -1.48
CA ASP A 61 -1.12 -9.82 -0.30
C ASP A 61 -0.23 -9.87 0.95
N GLN A 62 -0.29 -8.84 1.77
CA GLN A 62 0.46 -8.78 3.01
C GLN A 62 0.02 -9.87 3.99
N ARG A 63 0.88 -10.22 4.96
CA ARG A 63 0.55 -11.23 6.01
C ARG A 63 -0.85 -11.01 6.58
N GLY A 64 -1.64 -12.07 6.69
CA GLY A 64 -3.00 -12.03 7.19
C GLY A 64 -4.07 -11.60 6.17
N HIS A 65 -3.69 -11.04 5.03
CA HIS A 65 -4.61 -10.45 4.05
C HIS A 65 -4.73 -11.28 2.77
N GLY A 66 -5.78 -11.00 2.03
CA GLY A 66 -6.04 -11.61 0.73
C GLY A 66 -5.94 -13.13 0.76
N ARG A 67 -5.00 -13.68 0.00
CA ARG A 67 -4.72 -15.12 -0.14
C ARG A 67 -3.43 -15.54 0.57
N SER A 68 -2.69 -14.61 1.17
CA SER A 68 -1.47 -14.90 1.93
C SER A 68 -1.78 -15.61 3.25
N GLY A 69 -0.75 -16.24 3.80
CA GLY A 69 -0.79 -16.92 5.07
C GLY A 69 -1.28 -16.02 6.21
N ARG A 70 -1.98 -16.61 7.15
CA ARG A 70 -2.58 -15.91 8.28
C ARG A 70 -2.05 -16.50 9.61
N PRO A 71 -0.78 -16.20 9.96
CA PRO A 71 -0.20 -16.69 11.21
C PRO A 71 -0.99 -16.12 12.41
N PRO A 72 -1.07 -16.85 13.53
CA PRO A 72 -1.82 -16.38 14.71
C PRO A 72 -1.17 -15.16 15.39
N THR A 73 0.12 -14.95 15.19
CA THR A 73 0.93 -13.87 15.81
C THR A 73 1.91 -13.27 14.81
N GLY A 74 2.59 -12.18 15.21
CA GLY A 74 3.64 -11.56 14.40
C GLY A 74 3.11 -10.51 13.43
N TYR A 75 2.32 -9.55 13.94
CA TYR A 75 1.73 -8.47 13.15
C TYR A 75 2.23 -7.09 13.54
N ARG A 76 3.43 -6.98 14.10
CA ARG A 76 4.06 -5.68 14.28
C ARG A 76 4.52 -5.12 12.93
N LEU A 77 4.64 -3.81 12.80
CA LEU A 77 5.07 -3.14 11.56
C LEU A 77 6.39 -3.71 11.03
N GLU A 78 7.34 -3.99 11.93
CA GLU A 78 8.63 -4.54 11.55
C GLU A 78 8.52 -5.88 10.82
N GLN A 79 7.53 -6.74 11.14
CA GLN A 79 7.32 -7.99 10.41
C GLN A 79 6.77 -7.78 9.00
N PHE A 80 5.97 -6.72 8.78
CA PHE A 80 5.52 -6.37 7.43
C PHE A 80 6.67 -5.82 6.58
N VAL A 81 7.57 -5.05 7.19
CA VAL A 81 8.78 -4.57 6.51
C VAL A 81 9.73 -5.73 6.24
N ASP A 82 9.93 -6.65 7.20
CA ASP A 82 10.74 -7.86 7.03
C ASP A 82 10.22 -8.74 5.87
N ASP A 83 8.88 -8.90 5.77
CA ASP A 83 8.27 -9.62 4.63
C ASP A 83 8.54 -8.96 3.30
N LEU A 84 8.45 -7.63 3.24
CA LEU A 84 8.74 -6.87 2.02
C LEU A 84 10.22 -7.02 1.62
N GLU A 85 11.14 -6.89 2.58
CA GLU A 85 12.56 -7.12 2.33
C GLU A 85 12.84 -8.53 1.81
N ALA A 86 12.31 -9.55 2.51
CA ALA A 86 12.45 -10.94 2.11
C ALA A 86 11.83 -11.23 0.72
N LEU A 87 10.70 -10.58 0.40
CA LEU A 87 10.06 -10.70 -0.91
C LEU A 87 10.94 -10.13 -2.02
N LEU A 88 11.51 -8.95 -1.83
CA LEU A 88 12.41 -8.31 -2.79
C LEU A 88 13.66 -9.17 -3.00
N ASP A 89 14.27 -9.64 -1.92
CA ASP A 89 15.46 -10.50 -1.96
C ASP A 89 15.13 -11.84 -2.66
N ARG A 90 13.98 -12.45 -2.37
CA ARG A 90 13.55 -13.74 -2.96
C ARG A 90 13.25 -13.63 -4.45
N LEU A 91 12.80 -12.46 -4.90
CA LEU A 91 12.53 -12.16 -6.30
C LEU A 91 13.76 -11.61 -7.05
N GLU A 92 14.91 -11.54 -6.38
CA GLU A 92 16.16 -10.99 -6.91
C GLU A 92 16.01 -9.55 -7.42
N LEU A 93 15.09 -8.78 -6.82
CA LEU A 93 14.90 -7.36 -7.10
C LEU A 93 15.92 -6.53 -6.29
N THR A 94 17.18 -6.63 -6.69
CA THR A 94 18.32 -5.97 -6.02
C THR A 94 18.51 -4.50 -6.43
N GLY A 95 17.90 -4.08 -7.53
CA GLY A 95 17.89 -2.69 -7.99
C GLY A 95 16.89 -1.82 -7.21
N PRO A 96 17.03 -0.49 -7.31
CA PRO A 96 16.11 0.43 -6.66
C PRO A 96 14.71 0.35 -7.27
N VAL A 97 13.67 0.46 -6.41
CA VAL A 97 12.25 0.34 -6.79
C VAL A 97 11.47 1.59 -6.37
N HIS A 98 10.37 1.86 -7.06
CA HIS A 98 9.36 2.81 -6.61
C HIS A 98 8.35 2.09 -5.71
N LEU A 99 7.97 2.71 -4.60
CA LEU A 99 6.97 2.18 -3.68
C LEU A 99 5.68 2.99 -3.80
N LEU A 100 4.56 2.31 -4.05
CA LEU A 100 3.23 2.92 -4.08
C LEU A 100 2.39 2.28 -2.98
N GLY A 101 2.16 3.00 -1.89
CA GLY A 101 1.49 2.49 -0.71
C GLY A 101 0.14 3.16 -0.46
N ASN A 102 -0.88 2.34 -0.18
CA ASN A 102 -2.19 2.81 0.27
C ASN A 102 -2.34 2.59 1.77
N SER A 103 -2.71 3.64 2.52
CA SER A 103 -2.95 3.55 3.96
C SER A 103 -1.76 2.88 4.68
N PHE A 104 -1.97 1.81 5.41
CA PHE A 104 -0.91 1.04 6.08
C PHE A 104 0.22 0.60 5.14
N GLY A 105 -0.09 0.32 3.86
CA GLY A 105 0.93 -0.02 2.88
C GLY A 105 1.95 1.09 2.65
N GLY A 106 1.55 2.35 2.74
CA GLY A 106 2.49 3.47 2.73
C GLY A 106 3.33 3.54 4.01
N THR A 107 2.76 3.21 5.18
CA THR A 107 3.54 3.09 6.42
C THR A 107 4.63 2.02 6.31
N VAL A 108 4.33 0.88 5.67
CA VAL A 108 5.32 -0.16 5.36
C VAL A 108 6.39 0.36 4.38
N ALA A 109 5.99 1.15 3.36
CA ALA A 109 6.93 1.77 2.43
C ALA A 109 7.91 2.71 3.13
N PHE A 110 7.44 3.56 4.04
CA PHE A 110 8.31 4.40 4.87
C PHE A 110 9.26 3.56 5.74
N GLY A 111 8.77 2.44 6.28
CA GLY A 111 9.59 1.50 7.05
C GLY A 111 10.75 0.91 6.23
N LEU A 112 10.49 0.50 4.99
CA LEU A 112 11.54 0.03 4.08
C LEU A 112 12.52 1.13 3.72
N ALA A 113 12.03 2.33 3.37
CA ALA A 113 12.88 3.45 3.00
C ALA A 113 13.81 3.90 4.14
N ALA A 114 13.37 3.79 5.40
CA ALA A 114 14.22 4.06 6.55
C ALA A 114 15.31 2.99 6.76
N ARG A 115 15.03 1.72 6.41
CA ARG A 115 15.97 0.60 6.58
C ARG A 115 16.92 0.42 5.39
N ARG A 116 16.40 0.58 4.16
CA ARG A 116 17.14 0.36 2.90
C ARG A 116 17.00 1.57 1.97
N PRO A 117 17.51 2.74 2.36
CA PRO A 117 17.31 3.98 1.61
C PRO A 117 17.83 3.93 0.17
N GLU A 118 18.87 3.12 -0.09
CA GLU A 118 19.45 2.93 -1.43
C GLU A 118 18.56 2.07 -2.35
N GLN A 119 17.62 1.31 -1.79
CA GLN A 119 16.72 0.44 -2.54
C GLN A 119 15.43 1.14 -2.97
N VAL A 120 15.18 2.37 -2.48
CA VAL A 120 13.94 3.10 -2.75
C VAL A 120 14.21 4.34 -3.59
N VAL A 121 13.68 4.35 -4.83
CA VAL A 121 13.77 5.49 -5.74
C VAL A 121 12.85 6.61 -5.30
N SER A 122 11.58 6.29 -5.02
CA SER A 122 10.56 7.24 -4.59
C SER A 122 9.41 6.53 -3.89
N ILE A 123 8.63 7.28 -3.12
CA ILE A 123 7.39 6.82 -2.49
C ILE A 123 6.22 7.65 -3.01
N LEU A 124 5.13 6.98 -3.41
CA LEU A 124 3.82 7.56 -3.54
C LEU A 124 2.95 6.98 -2.43
N ALA A 125 2.57 7.81 -1.46
CA ALA A 125 1.82 7.43 -0.27
C ALA A 125 0.40 7.98 -0.36
N VAL A 126 -0.59 7.10 -0.61
CA VAL A 126 -2.00 7.48 -0.68
C VAL A 126 -2.63 7.25 0.68
N GLU A 127 -3.21 8.30 1.27
CA GLU A 127 -3.88 8.21 2.57
C GLU A 127 -3.00 7.54 3.65
N SER A 128 -1.75 7.96 3.75
CA SER A 128 -0.75 7.29 4.57
C SER A 128 0.20 8.26 5.28
N GLU A 129 0.80 7.77 6.33
CA GLU A 129 1.78 8.46 7.15
C GLU A 129 2.84 7.47 7.65
N PRO A 130 4.07 7.91 7.97
CA PRO A 130 5.05 7.07 8.65
C PRO A 130 4.62 6.74 10.07
N ALA A 131 5.09 5.61 10.60
CA ALA A 131 4.78 5.20 11.96
C ALA A 131 5.37 6.18 12.97
N SER A 132 4.50 6.69 13.85
CA SER A 132 4.79 7.63 14.92
C SER A 132 3.99 7.27 16.18
N PRO A 133 4.27 7.85 17.35
CA PRO A 133 3.43 7.65 18.53
C PRO A 133 1.95 8.03 18.31
N ALA A 134 1.68 9.08 17.53
CA ALA A 134 0.33 9.48 17.16
C ALA A 134 -0.35 8.45 16.25
N TRP A 135 0.38 7.96 15.24
CA TRP A 135 -0.08 6.87 14.38
C TRP A 135 -0.42 5.61 15.19
N ALA A 136 0.44 5.17 16.11
CA ALA A 136 0.21 3.98 16.93
C ALA A 136 -1.04 4.14 17.81
N ALA A 137 -1.23 5.29 18.44
CA ALA A 137 -2.41 5.59 19.25
C ALA A 137 -3.70 5.63 18.42
N LYS A 138 -3.66 6.20 17.21
CA LYS A 138 -4.78 6.20 16.27
C LYS A 138 -5.17 4.78 15.86
N LEU A 139 -4.19 3.95 15.46
CA LEU A 139 -4.44 2.56 15.06
C LEU A 139 -4.94 1.69 16.23
N ASP A 140 -4.47 1.89 17.45
CA ASP A 140 -5.03 1.19 18.63
C ASP A 140 -6.54 1.44 18.75
N GLY A 141 -6.97 2.70 18.63
CA GLY A 141 -8.38 3.07 18.67
C GLY A 141 -9.21 2.47 17.53
N ILE A 142 -8.70 2.57 16.30
CA ILE A 142 -9.38 2.06 15.09
C ILE A 142 -9.50 0.54 15.14
N LEU A 143 -8.42 -0.18 15.43
CA LEU A 143 -8.39 -1.65 15.40
C LEU A 143 -9.23 -2.26 16.52
N ARG A 144 -9.21 -1.71 17.73
CA ARG A 144 -10.09 -2.14 18.84
C ARG A 144 -11.56 -1.94 18.50
N ARG A 145 -11.91 -0.79 17.91
CA ARG A 145 -13.28 -0.52 17.49
C ARG A 145 -13.70 -1.50 16.40
N ALA A 146 -12.89 -1.70 15.38
CA ALA A 146 -13.15 -2.64 14.30
C ALA A 146 -13.32 -4.08 14.82
N GLU A 147 -12.49 -4.52 15.77
CA GLU A 147 -12.60 -5.84 16.39
C GLU A 147 -13.96 -6.00 17.11
N GLN A 148 -14.39 -5.00 17.85
CA GLN A 148 -15.68 -5.01 18.58
C GLN A 148 -16.89 -4.97 17.63
N GLU A 149 -16.85 -4.09 16.63
CA GLU A 149 -17.95 -3.91 15.68
C GLU A 149 -18.12 -5.08 14.72
N LEU A 150 -17.01 -5.59 14.17
CA LEU A 150 -17.05 -6.71 13.21
C LEU A 150 -17.32 -8.07 13.87
N ALA A 151 -17.30 -8.16 15.19
CA ALA A 151 -17.76 -9.32 15.95
C ALA A 151 -19.30 -9.39 16.04
N GLN A 152 -20.03 -8.32 15.69
CA GLN A 152 -21.47 -8.24 15.84
C GLN A 152 -22.20 -8.60 14.55
N ASP A 153 -23.13 -9.57 14.61
CA ASP A 153 -23.95 -9.97 13.47
C ASP A 153 -24.80 -8.79 12.93
N ALA A 154 -25.25 -7.90 13.82
CA ALA A 154 -26.00 -6.70 13.44
C ALA A 154 -25.18 -5.76 12.55
N THR A 155 -23.90 -5.56 12.85
CA THR A 155 -22.98 -4.76 12.02
C THR A 155 -22.81 -5.39 10.64
N LEU A 156 -22.60 -6.73 10.58
CA LEU A 156 -22.43 -7.44 9.31
C LEU A 156 -23.72 -7.45 8.47
N ALA A 157 -24.89 -7.51 9.11
CA ALA A 157 -26.17 -7.39 8.44
C ALA A 157 -26.36 -5.99 7.84
N TRP A 158 -26.07 -4.95 8.61
CA TRP A 158 -26.11 -3.55 8.16
C TRP A 158 -25.15 -3.30 6.98
N VAL A 159 -23.90 -3.77 7.06
CA VAL A 159 -22.93 -3.68 5.95
C VAL A 159 -23.47 -4.39 4.71
N THR A 160 -24.13 -5.55 4.86
CA THR A 160 -24.72 -6.27 3.73
C THR A 160 -25.81 -5.46 3.06
N GLU A 161 -26.67 -4.82 3.85
CA GLU A 161 -27.79 -4.02 3.36
C GLU A 161 -27.32 -2.71 2.71
N GLN A 162 -26.39 -1.99 3.34
CA GLN A 162 -25.96 -0.66 2.91
C GLN A 162 -24.83 -0.67 1.86
N ARG A 163 -23.95 -1.67 1.89
CA ARG A 163 -22.73 -1.72 1.07
C ARG A 163 -22.63 -2.98 0.18
N GLY A 164 -23.62 -3.85 0.27
CA GLY A 164 -23.71 -5.05 -0.54
C GLY A 164 -22.91 -6.26 -0.05
N ALA A 165 -23.20 -7.42 -0.63
CA ALA A 165 -22.66 -8.72 -0.22
C ALA A 165 -21.13 -8.83 -0.35
N HIS A 166 -20.54 -8.15 -1.34
CA HIS A 166 -19.09 -8.15 -1.52
C HIS A 166 -18.38 -7.50 -0.33
N THR A 167 -18.78 -6.28 0.03
CA THR A 167 -18.22 -5.54 1.18
C THR A 167 -18.44 -6.29 2.49
N ALA A 168 -19.61 -6.89 2.67
CA ALA A 168 -19.90 -7.72 3.83
C ALA A 168 -19.00 -8.96 3.93
N ARG A 169 -18.59 -9.56 2.80
CA ARG A 169 -17.63 -10.67 2.78
C ARG A 169 -16.25 -10.21 3.21
N LEU A 170 -15.79 -9.04 2.75
CA LEU A 170 -14.53 -8.43 3.17
C LEU A 170 -14.56 -8.10 4.67
N ALA A 171 -15.64 -7.49 5.16
CA ALA A 171 -15.84 -7.19 6.58
C ALA A 171 -15.78 -8.45 7.45
N ARG A 172 -16.43 -9.55 7.04
CA ARG A 172 -16.32 -10.85 7.75
C ARG A 172 -14.89 -11.38 7.74
N SER A 173 -14.15 -11.21 6.65
CA SER A 173 -12.75 -11.63 6.58
C SER A 173 -11.87 -10.83 7.53
N ALA A 174 -12.09 -9.50 7.59
CA ALA A 174 -11.42 -8.60 8.53
C ALA A 174 -11.75 -8.96 9.98
N GLY A 175 -13.02 -9.22 10.30
CA GLY A 175 -13.43 -9.68 11.63
C GLY A 175 -12.73 -10.96 12.06
N ARG A 176 -12.61 -11.96 11.15
CA ARG A 176 -11.85 -13.20 11.43
C ARG A 176 -10.34 -12.96 11.57
N LEU A 177 -9.79 -11.98 10.86
CA LEU A 177 -8.39 -11.61 11.01
C LEU A 177 -8.14 -11.01 12.39
N LEU A 178 -8.96 -10.07 12.82
CA LEU A 178 -8.85 -9.39 14.11
C LEU A 178 -9.04 -10.38 15.27
N SER A 179 -10.11 -11.18 15.26
CA SER A 179 -10.42 -12.12 16.34
C SER A 179 -9.53 -13.36 16.38
N GLY A 180 -8.96 -13.76 15.24
CA GLY A 180 -8.15 -14.98 15.11
C GLY A 180 -6.64 -14.77 15.20
N THR A 181 -6.19 -13.52 15.32
CA THR A 181 -4.77 -13.17 15.32
C THR A 181 -4.44 -12.09 16.36
N THR A 182 -3.15 -11.80 16.50
CA THR A 182 -2.70 -10.70 17.38
C THR A 182 -2.65 -9.33 16.70
N LEU A 183 -3.16 -9.19 15.48
CA LEU A 183 -3.01 -8.00 14.65
C LEU A 183 -3.42 -6.71 15.36
N ALA A 184 -4.63 -6.68 15.97
CA ALA A 184 -5.14 -5.49 16.64
C ALA A 184 -4.28 -5.01 17.81
N ARG A 185 -3.55 -5.93 18.45
CA ARG A 185 -2.63 -5.64 19.55
C ARG A 185 -1.21 -5.36 19.06
N ASP A 186 -0.74 -6.11 18.07
CA ASP A 186 0.66 -6.09 17.66
C ASP A 186 1.00 -4.82 16.86
N ILE A 187 0.12 -4.37 15.95
CA ILE A 187 0.37 -3.15 15.14
C ILE A 187 0.62 -1.92 16.04
N PRO A 188 -0.25 -1.57 17.00
CA PRO A 188 0.02 -0.41 17.86
C PRO A 188 1.26 -0.58 18.77
N ALA A 189 1.66 -1.83 19.03
CA ALA A 189 2.84 -2.16 19.85
C ALA A 189 4.13 -2.34 19.03
N SER A 190 4.16 -1.89 17.77
CA SER A 190 5.33 -1.92 16.91
C SER A 190 6.48 -1.09 17.46
N LEU A 191 7.69 -1.45 17.10
CA LEU A 191 8.85 -0.59 17.31
C LEU A 191 8.75 0.58 16.34
N LEU A 192 8.57 1.79 16.91
CA LEU A 192 8.46 2.99 16.10
C LEU A 192 9.85 3.48 15.72
N PRO A 193 10.07 3.90 14.46
CA PRO A 193 11.31 4.54 14.07
C PRO A 193 11.49 5.84 14.85
N ALA A 194 12.73 6.15 15.23
CA ALA A 194 13.04 7.45 15.79
C ALA A 194 12.85 8.54 14.72
N GLU A 195 12.50 9.76 15.13
CA GLU A 195 12.34 10.88 14.20
C GLU A 195 13.56 11.10 13.33
N ALA A 196 14.76 10.89 13.90
CA ALA A 196 16.02 10.98 13.14
C ALA A 196 16.14 9.92 12.03
N GLU A 197 15.56 8.73 12.22
CA GLU A 197 15.53 7.66 11.20
C GLU A 197 14.55 8.03 10.09
N LEU A 198 13.40 8.61 10.43
CA LEU A 198 12.46 9.11 9.43
C LEU A 198 13.08 10.28 8.64
N ARG A 199 13.72 11.23 9.29
CA ARG A 199 14.44 12.35 8.63
C ARG A 199 15.61 11.88 7.76
N ALA A 200 16.10 10.66 7.95
CA ALA A 200 17.14 10.07 7.12
C ALA A 200 16.62 9.49 5.80
N ILE A 201 15.28 9.38 5.60
CA ILE A 201 14.69 9.02 4.32
C ILE A 201 15.05 10.08 3.29
N ARG A 202 15.73 9.67 2.22
CA ARG A 202 16.27 10.56 1.19
C ARG A 202 15.49 10.55 -0.11
N CYS A 203 14.76 9.47 -0.36
CA CYS A 203 13.97 9.39 -1.57
C CYS A 203 12.83 10.43 -1.55
N PRO A 204 12.47 10.99 -2.72
CA PRO A 204 11.31 11.87 -2.83
C PRO A 204 10.02 11.14 -2.46
N VAL A 205 9.08 11.89 -1.87
CA VAL A 205 7.78 11.39 -1.42
C VAL A 205 6.67 12.26 -2.01
N LEU A 206 5.67 11.63 -2.61
CA LEU A 206 4.39 12.26 -2.93
C LEU A 206 3.32 11.71 -1.99
N ALA A 207 2.83 12.53 -1.09
CA ALA A 207 1.71 12.21 -0.22
C ALA A 207 0.40 12.70 -0.85
N VAL A 208 -0.59 11.80 -0.95
CA VAL A 208 -1.89 12.07 -1.59
C VAL A 208 -2.99 11.88 -0.55
N TYR A 209 -3.74 12.92 -0.27
CA TYR A 209 -4.81 12.93 0.72
C TYR A 209 -6.14 13.38 0.11
N GLY A 210 -7.25 12.84 0.61
CA GLY A 210 -8.56 13.41 0.40
C GLY A 210 -8.73 14.69 1.22
N THR A 211 -9.41 15.71 0.69
CA THR A 211 -9.63 16.96 1.45
C THR A 211 -10.53 16.78 2.69
N GLU A 212 -11.27 15.67 2.76
CA GLU A 212 -12.18 15.34 3.87
C GLU A 212 -11.61 14.21 4.75
N SER A 213 -10.37 13.77 4.47
CA SER A 213 -9.66 12.78 5.27
C SER A 213 -9.07 13.43 6.53
N ASP A 214 -9.15 12.73 7.65
CA ASP A 214 -8.47 13.10 8.90
C ASP A 214 -6.94 13.06 8.78
N LEU A 215 -6.40 12.37 7.77
CA LEU A 215 -4.98 12.36 7.46
C LEU A 215 -4.49 13.62 6.75
N ALA A 216 -5.39 14.41 6.15
CA ALA A 216 -5.01 15.66 5.49
C ALA A 216 -4.31 16.65 6.44
N GLU A 217 -4.68 16.62 7.73
CA GLU A 217 -4.05 17.45 8.78
C GLU A 217 -2.59 17.06 9.06
N GLN A 218 -2.14 15.87 8.62
CA GLN A 218 -0.76 15.40 8.80
C GLN A 218 0.20 15.92 7.71
N SER A 219 -0.31 16.53 6.66
CA SER A 219 0.49 16.96 5.51
C SER A 219 1.61 17.93 5.91
N ASP A 220 1.31 18.95 6.70
CA ASP A 220 2.30 19.94 7.12
C ASP A 220 3.41 19.29 7.95
N TRP A 221 3.05 18.40 8.87
CA TRP A 221 4.04 17.66 9.66
C TRP A 221 4.91 16.76 8.78
N LEU A 222 4.33 16.10 7.79
CA LEU A 222 5.09 15.22 6.90
C LEU A 222 6.04 16.00 6.00
N ASP A 223 5.61 17.15 5.47
CA ASP A 223 6.42 18.04 4.64
C ASP A 223 7.61 18.65 5.45
N GLU A 224 7.39 18.94 6.76
CA GLU A 224 8.45 19.37 7.67
C GLU A 224 9.41 18.22 8.06
N LEU A 225 8.89 17.00 8.20
CA LEU A 225 9.67 15.82 8.58
C LEU A 225 10.59 15.38 7.45
N LEU A 226 10.07 15.36 6.22
CA LEU A 226 10.75 14.82 5.03
C LEU A 226 11.00 15.94 4.00
N PRO A 227 12.23 16.48 3.90
CA PRO A 227 12.54 17.58 2.98
C PRO A 227 12.25 17.32 1.50
N GLY A 228 12.14 16.04 1.10
CA GLY A 228 11.76 15.62 -0.26
C GLY A 228 10.27 15.30 -0.42
N CYS A 229 9.45 15.61 0.58
CA CYS A 229 8.00 15.38 0.52
C CYS A 229 7.27 16.52 -0.17
N ARG A 230 6.24 16.16 -0.91
CA ARG A 230 5.21 17.07 -1.46
C ARG A 230 3.86 16.47 -1.18
N SER A 231 2.96 17.25 -0.61
CA SER A 231 1.57 16.86 -0.39
C SER A 231 0.66 17.35 -1.50
N THR A 232 -0.32 16.54 -1.89
CA THR A 232 -1.39 16.91 -2.82
C THR A 232 -2.73 16.40 -2.31
N PHE A 233 -3.81 17.05 -2.76
CA PHE A 233 -5.15 16.79 -2.22
C PHE A 233 -6.14 16.46 -3.33
N VAL A 234 -6.99 15.45 -3.08
CA VAL A 234 -8.09 15.06 -3.96
C VAL A 234 -9.39 15.57 -3.37
N LEU A 235 -10.05 16.49 -4.09
CA LEU A 235 -11.22 17.21 -3.60
C LEU A 235 -12.40 16.26 -3.33
N GLY A 236 -13.04 16.45 -2.17
CA GLY A 236 -14.27 15.74 -1.78
C GLY A 236 -14.06 14.27 -1.46
N GLN A 237 -12.82 13.82 -1.28
CA GLN A 237 -12.50 12.45 -0.93
C GLN A 237 -12.16 12.33 0.57
N GLU A 238 -12.61 11.22 1.17
CA GLU A 238 -12.21 10.75 2.49
C GLU A 238 -11.03 9.75 2.35
N HIS A 239 -10.89 8.83 3.31
CA HIS A 239 -9.79 7.82 3.34
C HIS A 239 -9.80 6.79 2.20
N SER A 240 -10.75 6.85 1.26
CA SER A 240 -10.90 5.88 0.17
C SER A 240 -10.37 6.35 -1.20
N VAL A 241 -9.45 7.32 -1.23
CA VAL A 241 -8.95 7.98 -2.45
C VAL A 241 -8.55 7.01 -3.55
N LEU A 242 -7.82 5.93 -3.21
CA LEU A 242 -7.38 4.92 -4.19
C LEU A 242 -8.55 4.24 -4.92
N ILE A 243 -9.67 4.04 -4.23
CA ILE A 243 -10.82 3.28 -4.73
C ILE A 243 -11.86 4.20 -5.37
N GLU A 244 -12.08 5.38 -4.80
CA GLU A 244 -13.13 6.31 -5.23
C GLU A 244 -12.65 7.29 -6.31
N ALA A 245 -11.34 7.57 -6.35
CA ALA A 245 -10.72 8.42 -7.38
C ALA A 245 -9.50 7.74 -8.05
N PRO A 246 -9.64 6.48 -8.55
CA PRO A 246 -8.50 5.72 -9.07
C PRO A 246 -7.83 6.38 -10.29
N ASP A 247 -8.60 7.11 -11.09
CA ASP A 247 -8.06 7.82 -12.27
C ASP A 247 -7.10 8.93 -11.85
N VAL A 248 -7.43 9.68 -10.82
CA VAL A 248 -6.55 10.75 -10.28
C VAL A 248 -5.27 10.14 -9.72
N VAL A 249 -5.40 9.07 -8.91
CA VAL A 249 -4.22 8.39 -8.34
C VAL A 249 -3.34 7.79 -9.44
N ARG A 250 -3.94 7.27 -10.51
CA ARG A 250 -3.21 6.73 -11.67
C ARG A 250 -2.41 7.81 -12.39
N GLU A 251 -3.01 8.95 -12.65
CA GLU A 251 -2.32 10.09 -13.29
C GLU A 251 -1.17 10.60 -12.43
N LEU A 252 -1.40 10.75 -11.13
CA LEU A 252 -0.36 11.11 -10.17
C LEU A 252 0.77 10.08 -10.12
N ALA A 253 0.45 8.79 -10.15
CA ALA A 253 1.46 7.73 -10.15
C ALA A 253 2.32 7.74 -11.40
N LEU A 254 1.72 7.86 -12.59
CA LEU A 254 2.47 7.96 -13.85
C LEU A 254 3.36 9.21 -13.88
N PHE A 255 2.81 10.36 -13.52
CA PHE A 255 3.58 11.60 -13.44
C PHE A 255 4.76 11.45 -12.45
N TRP A 256 4.51 10.90 -11.27
CA TRP A 256 5.50 10.73 -10.23
C TRP A 256 6.66 9.81 -10.64
N LEU A 257 6.34 8.68 -11.27
CA LEU A 257 7.32 7.74 -11.77
C LEU A 257 8.20 8.38 -12.86
N GLN A 258 7.58 9.12 -13.79
CA GLN A 258 8.30 9.82 -14.86
C GLN A 258 9.23 10.92 -14.32
N GLU A 259 8.78 11.70 -13.35
CA GLU A 259 9.59 12.74 -12.70
C GLU A 259 10.81 12.16 -11.99
N HIS A 260 10.71 10.90 -11.54
CA HIS A 260 11.78 10.22 -10.80
C HIS A 260 12.47 9.11 -11.59
N GLY A 261 12.65 9.33 -12.89
CA GLY A 261 13.58 8.58 -13.74
C GLY A 261 12.99 7.42 -14.51
N ALA A 262 11.68 7.15 -14.44
CA ALA A 262 11.06 6.17 -15.31
C ALA A 262 10.89 6.75 -16.72
N GLU A 263 11.50 6.11 -17.72
CA GLU A 263 11.27 6.43 -19.13
C GLU A 263 9.97 5.78 -19.61
N LEU A 264 8.84 6.37 -19.20
CA LEU A 264 7.52 5.82 -19.49
C LEU A 264 7.22 5.85 -20.98
N ARG A 265 6.56 4.81 -21.47
CA ARG A 265 6.01 4.72 -22.81
C ARG A 265 4.69 5.45 -22.88
N ASP A 266 4.37 6.01 -24.05
CA ASP A 266 3.04 6.59 -24.26
C ASP A 266 1.97 5.49 -24.08
N PRO A 267 1.11 5.58 -23.05
CA PRO A 267 0.09 4.57 -22.81
C PRO A 267 -0.99 4.51 -23.90
N THR A 268 -1.03 5.48 -24.83
CA THR A 268 -1.97 5.49 -25.97
C THR A 268 -1.40 4.85 -27.23
N ALA A 269 -0.09 4.66 -27.32
CA ALA A 269 0.58 4.11 -28.50
C ALA A 269 0.09 2.70 -28.89
N TRP A 270 -0.49 1.94 -27.95
CA TRP A 270 -1.05 0.60 -28.22
C TRP A 270 -2.49 0.64 -28.75
N LEU A 271 -3.24 1.76 -28.59
CA LEU A 271 -4.56 1.92 -29.17
C LEU A 271 -4.50 2.05 -30.69
N GLU A 272 -3.40 2.64 -31.20
CA GLU A 272 -3.17 2.82 -32.64
C GLU A 272 -2.73 1.54 -33.36
N GLY A 273 -2.13 0.58 -32.64
CA GLY A 273 -1.68 -0.71 -33.20
C GLY A 273 -2.73 -1.83 -33.26
N SER A 274 -3.94 -1.59 -32.74
CA SER A 274 -5.01 -2.60 -32.68
C SER A 274 -6.02 -2.51 -33.83
N VAL A 275 -5.78 -1.64 -34.81
CA VAL A 275 -6.59 -1.48 -36.03
C VAL A 275 -5.73 -1.91 -37.23
N GLY A 276 -5.49 -3.21 -37.31
CA GLY A 276 -4.81 -3.85 -38.43
C GLY A 276 -5.34 -5.27 -38.62
#